data_08c5aa676433f1475f2da6f15293f616
#
_entry.id   08c5aa676433f1475f2da6f15293f616
#
_cell.length_a   1.000
_cell.length_b   1.000
_cell.length_c   1.000
_cell.angle_alpha   90.00
_cell.angle_beta   90.00
_cell.angle_gamma   90.00
#
_symmetry.space_group_name_H-M   'P 1'
#
loop_
_entity.id
_entity.type
_entity.pdbx_description
1 polymer ?
#
loop_
_entity_poly.entity_id
_entity_poly.type
_entity_poly.pdbx_seq_one_letter_code
_entity_poly.pdbx_strand_id
1 'polypeptide(L)'
;MKENTGIEVDHVYKSFGKEQVLIDVNFSIPPGSIYGVVGNNGSGKTVLMKCICGFMKCDRGKIVVNGRQVGREVDFPDRLGVIIETPGFIPNLTGYKNLKILAALKGRIGKSEIRETLQRVGLDPDMKKPVSKYSLGMRQRLGIAQAIMEDPDVLILDEPFNGLDRYGVVEIRALLKDLKADGKSILLASHNAQDIEELCDHVKDLMLERNEINE
;
A
#
# COMPACT_ATOMS: atom_id res chain seq x y z
N MET A 1 6.47 19.87 -10.50
CA MET A 1 6.11 18.65 -9.72
C MET A 1 7.34 18.24 -8.95
N LYS A 2 7.23 17.86 -7.66
CA LYS A 2 8.38 17.25 -6.96
C LYS A 2 8.60 15.87 -7.54
N GLU A 3 9.84 15.52 -7.80
CA GLU A 3 10.22 14.18 -8.27
C GLU A 3 9.88 13.13 -7.21
N ASN A 4 9.48 11.94 -7.65
CA ASN A 4 9.41 10.78 -6.78
C ASN A 4 10.83 10.46 -6.30
N THR A 5 11.05 10.43 -5.00
CA THR A 5 12.33 10.02 -4.39
C THR A 5 12.18 8.70 -3.61
N GLY A 6 10.98 8.12 -3.64
CA GLY A 6 10.72 6.84 -2.99
C GLY A 6 10.51 6.94 -1.48
N ILE A 7 10.89 5.88 -0.79
CA ILE A 7 10.79 5.73 0.66
C ILE A 7 12.17 5.45 1.25
N GLU A 8 12.50 6.11 2.36
CA GLU A 8 13.67 5.81 3.19
C GLU A 8 13.19 5.52 4.62
N VAL A 9 13.61 4.40 5.17
CA VAL A 9 13.38 3.98 6.55
C VAL A 9 14.74 3.81 7.20
N ASP A 10 15.02 4.59 8.26
CA ASP A 10 16.35 4.71 8.84
C ASP A 10 16.27 4.57 10.37
N HIS A 11 16.84 3.48 10.89
CA HIS A 11 16.89 3.12 12.30
C HIS A 11 15.56 3.23 13.02
N VAL A 12 14.47 2.67 12.43
CA VAL A 12 13.11 2.79 12.95
C VAL A 12 12.84 1.76 14.03
N TYR A 13 12.36 2.27 15.18
CA TYR A 13 11.92 1.50 16.34
C TYR A 13 10.47 1.83 16.68
N LYS A 14 9.69 0.81 17.09
CA LYS A 14 8.33 0.96 17.61
C LYS A 14 8.02 -0.07 18.65
N SER A 15 7.46 0.40 19.80
CA SER A 15 7.06 -0.46 20.92
C SER A 15 5.62 -0.16 21.34
N PHE A 16 4.97 -1.14 21.92
CA PHE A 16 3.69 -1.01 22.60
C PHE A 16 3.84 -1.53 24.03
N GLY A 17 3.90 -0.59 24.99
CA GLY A 17 4.24 -0.90 26.36
C GLY A 17 5.65 -1.49 26.45
N LYS A 18 5.76 -2.76 26.87
CA LYS A 18 7.06 -3.47 26.95
C LYS A 18 7.41 -4.27 25.70
N GLU A 19 6.47 -4.43 24.77
CA GLU A 19 6.67 -5.22 23.56
C GLU A 19 7.30 -4.35 22.48
N GLN A 20 8.52 -4.71 22.03
CA GLN A 20 9.16 -4.11 20.86
C GLN A 20 8.66 -4.79 19.60
N VAL A 21 8.04 -4.02 18.70
CA VAL A 21 7.45 -4.52 17.46
C VAL A 21 8.34 -4.25 16.25
N LEU A 22 8.92 -3.06 16.17
CA LEU A 22 9.94 -2.72 15.17
C LEU A 22 11.26 -2.45 15.91
N ILE A 23 12.34 -3.08 15.44
CA ILE A 23 13.66 -2.99 16.05
C ILE A 23 14.66 -2.74 14.93
N ASP A 24 15.26 -1.56 14.92
CA ASP A 24 16.33 -1.15 14.00
C ASP A 24 16.01 -1.38 12.51
N VAL A 25 14.80 -1.07 12.10
CA VAL A 25 14.37 -1.31 10.70
C VAL A 25 15.02 -0.31 9.77
N ASN A 26 15.76 -0.83 8.77
CA ASN A 26 16.50 -0.04 7.80
C ASN A 26 16.27 -0.57 6.38
N PHE A 27 15.81 0.28 5.46
CA PHE A 27 15.76 0.01 4.03
C PHE A 27 15.41 1.27 3.23
N SER A 28 15.60 1.21 1.92
CA SER A 28 15.14 2.23 0.97
C SER A 28 14.44 1.61 -0.21
N ILE A 29 13.43 2.31 -0.74
CA ILE A 29 12.67 1.91 -1.92
C ILE A 29 12.80 3.02 -2.96
N PRO A 30 13.69 2.87 -3.95
CA PRO A 30 13.83 3.87 -5.00
C PRO A 30 12.62 3.89 -5.94
N PRO A 31 12.45 4.96 -6.74
CA PRO A 31 11.47 4.99 -7.81
C PRO A 31 11.62 3.81 -8.79
N GLY A 32 10.49 3.30 -9.26
CA GLY A 32 10.47 2.18 -10.20
C GLY A 32 10.88 0.84 -9.59
N SER A 33 10.62 0.65 -8.30
CA SER A 33 10.92 -0.62 -7.62
C SER A 33 9.77 -1.12 -6.74
N ILE A 34 9.71 -2.43 -6.57
CA ILE A 34 8.81 -3.12 -5.64
C ILE A 34 9.65 -3.76 -4.54
N TYR A 35 9.36 -3.38 -3.30
CA TYR A 35 10.01 -3.89 -2.11
C TYR A 35 9.04 -4.75 -1.30
N GLY A 36 9.39 -6.01 -1.09
CA GLY A 36 8.62 -6.95 -0.29
C GLY A 36 8.95 -6.86 1.19
N VAL A 37 7.92 -6.84 2.05
CA VAL A 37 8.08 -7.04 3.48
C VAL A 37 7.41 -8.33 3.88
N VAL A 38 8.19 -9.27 4.39
CA VAL A 38 7.73 -10.59 4.82
C VAL A 38 7.87 -10.76 6.32
N GLY A 39 7.21 -11.78 6.85
CA GLY A 39 7.22 -12.15 8.25
C GLY A 39 5.88 -12.72 8.69
N ASN A 40 5.85 -13.42 9.82
CA ASN A 40 4.65 -14.04 10.37
C ASN A 40 3.59 -12.99 10.77
N ASN A 41 2.38 -13.45 11.07
CA ASN A 41 1.37 -12.59 11.67
C ASN A 41 1.90 -12.03 13.01
N GLY A 42 1.73 -10.72 13.22
CA GLY A 42 2.28 -10.04 14.39
C GLY A 42 3.77 -9.64 14.28
N SER A 43 4.46 -9.88 13.15
CA SER A 43 5.86 -9.47 12.97
C SER A 43 6.08 -7.95 12.86
N GLY A 44 5.01 -7.15 12.73
CA GLY A 44 5.10 -5.70 12.64
C GLY A 44 4.92 -5.11 11.25
N LYS A 45 4.63 -5.92 10.19
CA LYS A 45 4.42 -5.42 8.82
C LYS A 45 3.43 -4.26 8.75
N THR A 46 2.23 -4.47 9.27
CA THR A 46 1.17 -3.44 9.31
C THR A 46 1.57 -2.24 10.16
N VAL A 47 2.30 -2.44 11.27
CA VAL A 47 2.83 -1.35 12.11
C VAL A 47 3.83 -0.50 11.33
N LEU A 48 4.77 -1.13 10.61
CA LEU A 48 5.74 -0.45 9.75
C LEU A 48 5.02 0.37 8.67
N MET A 49 4.06 -0.22 7.97
CA MET A 49 3.27 0.46 6.95
C MET A 49 2.49 1.66 7.52
N LYS A 50 1.88 1.51 8.71
CA LYS A 50 1.21 2.61 9.41
C LYS A 50 2.18 3.73 9.78
N CYS A 51 3.41 3.41 10.17
CA CYS A 51 4.45 4.42 10.44
C CYS A 51 4.85 5.17 9.15
N ILE A 52 5.03 4.47 8.03
CA ILE A 52 5.38 5.08 6.75
C ILE A 52 4.25 6.00 6.25
N CYS A 53 2.98 5.60 6.44
CA CYS A 53 1.82 6.41 6.07
C CYS A 53 1.59 7.64 6.97
N GLY A 54 2.26 7.72 8.13
CA GLY A 54 2.00 8.76 9.13
C GLY A 54 0.80 8.48 10.05
N PHE A 55 0.16 7.29 9.94
CA PHE A 55 -0.94 6.91 10.82
C PHE A 55 -0.45 6.57 12.23
N MET A 56 0.85 6.35 12.40
CA MET A 56 1.49 6.04 13.67
C MET A 56 2.90 6.65 13.70
N LYS A 57 3.28 7.24 14.84
CA LYS A 57 4.65 7.74 15.03
C LYS A 57 5.58 6.59 15.46
N CYS A 58 6.76 6.51 14.86
CA CYS A 58 7.84 5.67 15.37
C CYS A 58 8.40 6.28 16.66
N ASP A 59 8.98 5.44 17.52
CA ASP A 59 9.55 5.89 18.81
C ASP A 59 10.97 6.45 18.62
N ARG A 60 11.72 5.88 17.65
CA ARG A 60 13.06 6.34 17.23
C ARG A 60 13.24 6.14 15.73
N GLY A 61 14.27 6.77 15.18
CA GLY A 61 14.59 6.73 13.77
C GLY A 61 13.85 7.79 12.96
N LYS A 62 13.91 7.68 11.64
CA LYS A 62 13.19 8.56 10.73
C LYS A 62 12.63 7.81 9.54
N ILE A 63 11.55 8.32 9.01
CA ILE A 63 10.94 7.84 7.77
C ILE A 63 10.80 9.04 6.84
N VAL A 64 11.29 8.90 5.62
CA VAL A 64 11.18 9.93 4.58
C VAL A 64 10.39 9.34 3.41
N VAL A 65 9.37 10.05 2.96
CA VAL A 65 8.56 9.68 1.79
C VAL A 65 8.53 10.87 0.84
N ASN A 66 8.87 10.65 -0.42
CA ASN A 66 8.96 11.72 -1.42
C ASN A 66 9.81 12.91 -0.93
N GLY A 67 10.95 12.63 -0.29
CA GLY A 67 11.90 13.63 0.21
C GLY A 67 11.40 14.46 1.39
N ARG A 68 10.34 14.03 2.10
CA ARG A 68 9.81 14.72 3.29
C ARG A 68 9.73 13.77 4.49
N GLN A 69 10.22 14.22 5.63
CA GLN A 69 10.21 13.43 6.86
C GLN A 69 8.80 13.36 7.46
N VAL A 70 8.27 12.14 7.58
CA VAL A 70 6.96 11.86 8.18
C VAL A 70 7.00 12.09 9.69
N GLY A 71 5.95 12.73 10.21
CA GLY A 71 5.83 13.07 11.64
C GLY A 71 6.67 14.27 12.10
N ARG A 72 7.43 14.91 11.17
CA ARG A 72 8.21 16.13 11.45
C ARG A 72 7.93 17.26 10.45
N GLU A 73 8.04 16.98 9.15
CA GLU A 73 7.79 17.94 8.08
C GLU A 73 6.39 17.81 7.50
N VAL A 74 5.84 16.60 7.55
CA VAL A 74 4.46 16.29 7.15
C VAL A 74 3.86 15.28 8.12
N ASP A 75 2.58 15.42 8.45
CA ASP A 75 1.85 14.40 9.20
C ASP A 75 1.53 13.20 8.29
N PHE A 76 1.11 13.48 7.05
CA PHE A 76 0.79 12.48 6.04
C PHE A 76 1.54 12.78 4.74
N PRO A 77 2.22 11.79 4.15
CA PRO A 77 2.87 11.96 2.85
C PRO A 77 1.83 12.28 1.76
N ASP A 78 2.17 13.22 0.89
CA ASP A 78 1.38 13.48 -0.32
C ASP A 78 1.72 12.45 -1.42
N ARG A 79 0.82 12.30 -2.41
CA ARG A 79 0.97 11.36 -3.54
C ARG A 79 1.25 9.92 -3.09
N LEU A 80 0.54 9.49 -2.04
CA LEU A 80 0.60 8.16 -1.45
C LEU A 80 -0.73 7.42 -1.69
N GLY A 81 -0.65 6.23 -2.27
CA GLY A 81 -1.76 5.28 -2.37
C GLY A 81 -1.60 4.17 -1.35
N VAL A 82 -2.69 3.81 -0.65
CA VAL A 82 -2.60 2.92 0.50
C VAL A 82 -3.71 1.89 0.50
N ILE A 83 -3.32 0.62 0.74
CA ILE A 83 -4.20 -0.44 1.22
C ILE A 83 -3.54 -1.01 2.47
N ILE A 84 -4.13 -0.76 3.63
CA ILE A 84 -3.73 -1.36 4.91
C ILE A 84 -5.00 -1.91 5.54
N GLU A 85 -4.98 -3.19 5.89
CA GLU A 85 -6.16 -3.92 6.39
C GLU A 85 -7.31 -3.92 5.36
N THR A 86 -8.56 -3.83 5.80
CA THR A 86 -9.73 -3.87 4.91
C THR A 86 -10.19 -2.46 4.57
N PRO A 87 -10.26 -2.06 3.28
CA PRO A 87 -10.77 -0.76 2.90
C PRO A 87 -12.22 -0.56 3.35
N GLY A 88 -12.48 0.57 4.03
CA GLY A 88 -13.81 0.96 4.49
C GLY A 88 -14.59 1.68 3.39
N PHE A 89 -15.51 0.96 2.73
CA PHE A 89 -16.42 1.55 1.74
C PHE A 89 -17.82 1.76 2.30
N ILE A 90 -18.54 2.75 1.77
CA ILE A 90 -19.96 2.97 2.07
C ILE A 90 -20.77 1.84 1.44
N PRO A 91 -21.38 0.94 2.24
CA PRO A 91 -21.89 -0.35 1.76
C PRO A 91 -23.07 -0.23 0.78
N ASN A 92 -23.88 0.81 0.91
CA ASN A 92 -25.08 1.03 0.08
C ASN A 92 -24.78 1.77 -1.23
N LEU A 93 -23.53 2.19 -1.46
CA LEU A 93 -23.12 2.82 -2.70
C LEU A 93 -22.44 1.82 -3.64
N THR A 94 -22.44 2.14 -4.95
CA THR A 94 -21.64 1.40 -5.95
C THR A 94 -20.16 1.71 -5.79
N GLY A 95 -19.27 0.88 -6.37
CA GLY A 95 -17.83 1.15 -6.37
C GLY A 95 -17.49 2.52 -6.96
N TYR A 96 -18.07 2.85 -8.13
CA TYR A 96 -17.91 4.18 -8.75
C TYR A 96 -18.28 5.34 -7.81
N LYS A 97 -19.44 5.23 -7.10
CA LYS A 97 -19.88 6.30 -6.19
C LYS A 97 -18.95 6.44 -4.98
N ASN A 98 -18.43 5.33 -4.45
CA ASN A 98 -17.43 5.35 -3.39
C ASN A 98 -16.17 6.11 -3.83
N LEU A 99 -15.57 5.74 -4.98
CA LEU A 99 -14.38 6.42 -5.49
C LEU A 99 -14.66 7.89 -5.82
N LYS A 100 -15.85 8.23 -6.34
CA LYS A 100 -16.23 9.61 -6.62
C LYS A 100 -16.26 10.50 -5.37
N ILE A 101 -16.73 9.98 -4.24
CA ILE A 101 -16.74 10.71 -2.96
C ILE A 101 -15.29 10.99 -2.53
N LEU A 102 -14.42 9.97 -2.57
CA LEU A 102 -13.01 10.11 -2.19
C LEU A 102 -12.27 11.09 -3.11
N ALA A 103 -12.47 10.98 -4.41
CA ALA A 103 -11.88 11.89 -5.39
C ALA A 103 -12.28 13.35 -5.16
N ALA A 104 -13.53 13.60 -4.71
CA ALA A 104 -14.02 14.95 -4.43
C ALA A 104 -13.31 15.61 -3.23
N LEU A 105 -12.70 14.84 -2.31
CA LEU A 105 -11.99 15.40 -1.16
C LEU A 105 -10.73 16.18 -1.55
N LYS A 106 -10.04 15.72 -2.59
CA LYS A 106 -8.82 16.38 -3.11
C LYS A 106 -9.07 17.16 -4.40
N GLY A 107 -10.13 16.83 -5.15
CA GLY A 107 -10.51 17.51 -6.40
C GLY A 107 -9.49 17.37 -7.54
N ARG A 108 -8.63 16.33 -7.51
CA ARG A 108 -7.54 16.15 -8.48
C ARG A 108 -7.96 15.38 -9.73
N ILE A 109 -8.96 14.51 -9.62
CA ILE A 109 -9.42 13.62 -10.69
C ILE A 109 -10.95 13.73 -10.86
N GLY A 110 -11.41 13.45 -12.06
CA GLY A 110 -12.81 13.53 -12.44
C GLY A 110 -13.43 12.16 -12.78
N LYS A 111 -14.51 12.24 -13.55
CA LYS A 111 -15.30 11.07 -13.95
C LYS A 111 -14.50 10.09 -14.83
N SER A 112 -13.66 10.62 -15.72
CA SER A 112 -12.90 9.81 -16.69
C SER A 112 -11.90 8.91 -15.99
N GLU A 113 -11.07 9.51 -15.14
CA GLU A 113 -9.99 8.84 -14.41
C GLU A 113 -10.53 7.78 -13.45
N ILE A 114 -11.65 8.05 -12.78
CA ILE A 114 -12.31 7.05 -11.90
C ILE A 114 -12.78 5.85 -12.72
N ARG A 115 -13.39 6.08 -13.89
CA ARG A 115 -13.88 4.99 -14.75
C ARG A 115 -12.75 4.15 -15.30
N GLU A 116 -11.71 4.80 -15.79
CA GLU A 116 -10.49 4.16 -16.29
C GLU A 116 -9.83 3.31 -15.21
N THR A 117 -9.70 3.86 -14.00
CA THR A 117 -9.12 3.14 -12.86
C THR A 117 -9.93 1.89 -12.51
N LEU A 118 -11.27 1.97 -12.50
CA LEU A 118 -12.12 0.79 -12.27
C LEU A 118 -11.89 -0.28 -13.33
N GLN A 119 -11.78 0.10 -14.60
CA GLN A 119 -11.49 -0.83 -15.69
C GLN A 119 -10.11 -1.46 -15.54
N ARG A 120 -9.08 -0.68 -15.17
CA ARG A 120 -7.71 -1.18 -14.94
C ARG A 120 -7.65 -2.28 -13.87
N VAL A 121 -8.52 -2.23 -12.87
CA VAL A 121 -8.59 -3.29 -11.83
C VAL A 121 -9.62 -4.39 -12.14
N GLY A 122 -10.21 -4.39 -13.35
CA GLY A 122 -11.19 -5.40 -13.77
C GLY A 122 -12.58 -5.25 -13.15
N LEU A 123 -12.97 -4.01 -12.80
CA LEU A 123 -14.33 -3.70 -12.34
C LEU A 123 -15.08 -2.89 -13.38
N ASP A 124 -16.34 -3.26 -13.64
CA ASP A 124 -17.24 -2.50 -14.51
C ASP A 124 -17.63 -1.16 -13.84
N PRO A 125 -17.26 0.00 -14.42
CA PRO A 125 -17.59 1.31 -13.87
C PRO A 125 -19.09 1.64 -13.89
N ASP A 126 -19.88 0.94 -14.70
CA ASP A 126 -21.33 1.11 -14.81
C ASP A 126 -22.14 0.14 -13.93
N MET A 127 -21.44 -0.70 -13.18
CA MET A 127 -22.08 -1.66 -12.27
C MET A 127 -22.99 -0.97 -11.27
N LYS A 128 -24.27 -1.38 -11.24
CA LYS A 128 -25.29 -0.83 -10.32
C LYS A 128 -25.31 -1.52 -8.95
N LYS A 129 -24.57 -2.62 -8.80
CA LYS A 129 -24.50 -3.41 -7.57
C LYS A 129 -23.85 -2.61 -6.44
N PRO A 130 -24.44 -2.51 -5.24
CA PRO A 130 -23.82 -1.85 -4.09
C PRO A 130 -22.64 -2.68 -3.55
N VAL A 131 -21.67 -2.01 -2.92
CA VAL A 131 -20.45 -2.65 -2.40
C VAL A 131 -20.74 -3.69 -1.32
N SER A 132 -21.86 -3.56 -0.58
CA SER A 132 -22.32 -4.59 0.37
C SER A 132 -22.55 -5.96 -0.28
N LYS A 133 -22.82 -5.99 -1.58
CA LYS A 133 -23.03 -7.22 -2.37
C LYS A 133 -21.79 -7.65 -3.18
N TYR A 134 -20.65 -6.97 -3.03
CA TYR A 134 -19.41 -7.36 -3.71
C TYR A 134 -18.83 -8.63 -3.07
N SER A 135 -18.21 -9.49 -3.89
CA SER A 135 -17.34 -10.56 -3.38
C SER A 135 -16.12 -9.97 -2.67
N LEU A 136 -15.39 -10.79 -1.94
CA LEU A 136 -14.13 -10.37 -1.32
C LEU A 136 -13.17 -9.83 -2.38
N GLY A 137 -12.97 -10.57 -3.49
CA GLY A 137 -12.12 -10.14 -4.59
C GLY A 137 -12.57 -8.84 -5.27
N MET A 138 -13.87 -8.61 -5.43
CA MET A 138 -14.37 -7.32 -5.95
C MET A 138 -14.08 -6.16 -4.98
N ARG A 139 -14.19 -6.37 -3.67
CA ARG A 139 -13.81 -5.35 -2.68
C ARG A 139 -12.31 -5.09 -2.69
N GLN A 140 -11.51 -6.14 -2.85
CA GLN A 140 -10.05 -6.01 -2.97
C GLN A 140 -9.66 -5.19 -4.21
N ARG A 141 -10.23 -5.51 -5.37
CA ARG A 141 -10.03 -4.74 -6.61
C ARG A 141 -10.44 -3.27 -6.43
N LEU A 142 -11.55 -3.01 -5.75
CA LEU A 142 -11.99 -1.64 -5.45
C LEU A 142 -11.00 -0.91 -4.52
N GLY A 143 -10.40 -1.60 -3.55
CA GLY A 143 -9.33 -1.07 -2.69
C GLY A 143 -8.09 -0.69 -3.50
N ILE A 144 -7.68 -1.55 -4.44
CA ILE A 144 -6.57 -1.25 -5.35
C ILE A 144 -6.91 -0.03 -6.22
N ALA A 145 -8.13 0.03 -6.77
CA ALA A 145 -8.59 1.20 -7.53
C ALA A 145 -8.50 2.49 -6.71
N GLN A 146 -8.95 2.46 -5.45
CA GLN A 146 -8.82 3.59 -4.53
C GLN A 146 -7.37 4.02 -4.35
N ALA A 147 -6.46 3.07 -4.17
CA ALA A 147 -5.04 3.36 -3.94
C ALA A 147 -4.37 4.02 -5.16
N ILE A 148 -4.75 3.63 -6.39
CA ILE A 148 -4.07 4.09 -7.61
C ILE A 148 -4.77 5.24 -8.35
N MET A 149 -6.03 5.57 -8.04
CA MET A 149 -6.86 6.45 -8.84
C MET A 149 -6.34 7.90 -8.97
N GLU A 150 -5.54 8.38 -8.01
CA GLU A 150 -4.97 9.73 -8.02
C GLU A 150 -3.52 9.77 -8.53
N ASP A 151 -3.08 8.73 -9.21
CA ASP A 151 -1.72 8.58 -9.75
C ASP A 151 -0.63 8.86 -8.69
N PRO A 152 -0.58 8.10 -7.59
CA PRO A 152 0.42 8.30 -6.54
C PRO A 152 1.83 7.96 -7.03
N ASP A 153 2.86 8.54 -6.38
CA ASP A 153 4.26 8.20 -6.61
C ASP A 153 4.66 6.97 -5.80
N VAL A 154 4.03 6.80 -4.64
CA VAL A 154 4.31 5.73 -3.68
C VAL A 154 3.05 4.93 -3.41
N LEU A 155 3.16 3.61 -3.38
CA LEU A 155 2.09 2.68 -3.04
C LEU A 155 2.50 1.83 -1.84
N ILE A 156 1.59 1.67 -0.88
CA ILE A 156 1.73 0.77 0.27
C ILE A 156 0.57 -0.20 0.25
N LEU A 157 0.87 -1.47 0.02
CA LEU A 157 -0.11 -2.52 -0.23
C LEU A 157 0.06 -3.68 0.76
N ASP A 158 -0.84 -3.77 1.72
CA ASP A 158 -0.90 -4.87 2.68
C ASP A 158 -1.84 -5.96 2.14
N GLU A 159 -1.28 -7.11 1.80
CA GLU A 159 -1.99 -8.29 1.28
C GLU A 159 -2.92 -7.98 0.08
N PRO A 160 -2.45 -7.33 -1.01
CA PRO A 160 -3.33 -6.87 -2.09
C PRO A 160 -3.98 -8.00 -2.90
N PHE A 161 -3.52 -9.23 -2.77
CA PHE A 161 -4.03 -10.39 -3.51
C PHE A 161 -5.11 -11.17 -2.75
N ASN A 162 -5.39 -10.81 -1.50
CA ASN A 162 -6.35 -11.51 -0.67
C ASN A 162 -7.75 -11.53 -1.29
N GLY A 163 -8.33 -12.75 -1.38
CA GLY A 163 -9.68 -12.96 -1.91
C GLY A 163 -9.81 -12.87 -3.44
N LEU A 164 -8.70 -12.67 -4.16
CA LEU A 164 -8.68 -12.77 -5.61
C LEU A 164 -8.63 -14.25 -6.04
N ASP A 165 -9.28 -14.55 -7.15
CA ASP A 165 -9.09 -15.82 -7.83
C ASP A 165 -7.77 -15.84 -8.62
N ARG A 166 -7.42 -16.99 -9.19
CA ARG A 166 -6.17 -17.18 -9.92
C ARG A 166 -5.99 -16.15 -11.06
N TYR A 167 -7.05 -15.83 -11.78
CA TYR A 167 -6.99 -14.86 -12.88
C TYR A 167 -6.81 -13.45 -12.33
N GLY A 168 -7.53 -13.11 -11.28
CA GLY A 168 -7.40 -11.83 -10.60
C GLY A 168 -6.01 -11.57 -10.05
N VAL A 169 -5.36 -12.59 -9.50
CA VAL A 169 -3.95 -12.47 -9.07
C VAL A 169 -3.04 -12.13 -10.23
N VAL A 170 -3.17 -12.81 -11.38
CA VAL A 170 -2.36 -12.53 -12.58
C VAL A 170 -2.58 -11.11 -13.09
N GLU A 171 -3.83 -10.65 -13.18
CA GLU A 171 -4.17 -9.30 -13.62
C GLU A 171 -3.58 -8.22 -12.69
N ILE A 172 -3.71 -8.39 -11.37
CA ILE A 172 -3.17 -7.41 -10.43
C ILE A 172 -1.64 -7.45 -10.38
N ARG A 173 -0.99 -8.61 -10.52
CA ARG A 173 0.47 -8.67 -10.66
C ARG A 173 0.95 -7.90 -11.90
N ALA A 174 0.27 -8.06 -13.04
CA ALA A 174 0.56 -7.29 -14.26
C ALA A 174 0.41 -5.78 -14.01
N LEU A 175 -0.69 -5.35 -13.38
CA LEU A 175 -0.92 -3.96 -13.02
C LEU A 175 0.20 -3.39 -12.13
N LEU A 176 0.69 -4.15 -11.14
CA LEU A 176 1.78 -3.69 -10.26
C LEU A 176 3.12 -3.58 -11.03
N LYS A 177 3.38 -4.49 -11.98
CA LYS A 177 4.54 -4.40 -12.88
C LYS A 177 4.48 -3.16 -13.78
N ASP A 178 3.31 -2.83 -14.32
CA ASP A 178 3.11 -1.62 -15.11
C ASP A 178 3.34 -0.36 -14.26
N LEU A 179 2.78 -0.30 -13.05
CA LEU A 179 2.98 0.81 -12.13
C LEU A 179 4.47 0.97 -11.74
N LYS A 180 5.19 -0.14 -11.53
CA LYS A 180 6.64 -0.12 -11.35
C LYS A 180 7.36 0.47 -12.57
N ALA A 181 7.00 0.04 -13.78
CA ALA A 181 7.58 0.55 -15.03
C ALA A 181 7.29 2.06 -15.23
N ASP A 182 6.15 2.55 -14.72
CA ASP A 182 5.78 3.97 -14.67
C ASP A 182 6.56 4.75 -13.58
N GLY A 183 7.54 4.13 -12.93
CA GLY A 183 8.41 4.78 -11.94
C GLY A 183 7.81 4.87 -10.55
N LYS A 184 6.75 4.14 -10.21
CA LYS A 184 6.18 4.14 -8.87
C LYS A 184 7.06 3.32 -7.90
N SER A 185 7.15 3.79 -6.64
CA SER A 185 7.78 3.03 -5.54
C SER A 185 6.71 2.25 -4.82
N ILE A 186 6.85 0.93 -4.72
CA ILE A 186 5.81 0.06 -4.16
C ILE A 186 6.36 -0.72 -2.96
N LEU A 187 5.74 -0.56 -1.80
CA LEU A 187 5.94 -1.43 -0.63
C LEU A 187 4.81 -2.46 -0.60
N LEU A 188 5.17 -3.74 -0.67
CA LEU A 188 4.26 -4.87 -0.75
C LEU A 188 4.44 -5.79 0.46
N ALA A 189 3.38 -6.07 1.22
CA ALA A 189 3.36 -7.22 2.11
C ALA A 189 2.51 -8.33 1.49
N SER A 190 3.05 -9.55 1.47
CA SER A 190 2.31 -10.76 1.11
C SER A 190 2.85 -11.94 1.92
N HIS A 191 1.95 -12.83 2.31
CA HIS A 191 2.30 -14.13 2.91
C HIS A 191 2.53 -15.23 1.86
N ASN A 192 2.24 -14.95 0.59
CA ASN A 192 2.47 -15.87 -0.52
C ASN A 192 3.87 -15.63 -1.11
N ALA A 193 4.75 -16.64 -0.96
CA ALA A 193 6.13 -16.57 -1.45
C ALA A 193 6.21 -16.31 -2.96
N GLN A 194 5.27 -16.85 -3.75
CA GLN A 194 5.24 -16.64 -5.19
C GLN A 194 4.98 -15.17 -5.57
N ASP A 195 4.14 -14.43 -4.82
CA ASP A 195 3.92 -12.99 -5.07
C ASP A 195 5.21 -12.20 -4.86
N ILE A 196 5.93 -12.54 -3.80
CA ILE A 196 7.20 -11.89 -3.45
C ILE A 196 8.27 -12.19 -4.51
N GLU A 197 8.42 -13.46 -4.90
CA GLU A 197 9.41 -13.89 -5.89
C GLU A 197 9.18 -13.28 -7.28
N GLU A 198 7.90 -13.18 -7.71
CA GLU A 198 7.56 -12.68 -9.04
C GLU A 198 7.58 -11.15 -9.16
N LEU A 199 7.38 -10.41 -8.06
CA LEU A 199 7.17 -8.97 -8.10
C LEU A 199 8.31 -8.16 -7.48
N CYS A 200 8.91 -8.65 -6.39
CA CYS A 200 9.78 -7.81 -5.57
C CYS A 200 11.22 -7.82 -6.07
N ASP A 201 11.83 -6.64 -6.16
CA ASP A 201 13.25 -6.48 -6.46
C ASP A 201 14.12 -6.74 -5.22
N HIS A 202 13.57 -6.42 -4.05
CA HIS A 202 14.19 -6.60 -2.74
C HIS A 202 13.17 -7.09 -1.73
N VAL A 203 13.64 -7.80 -0.71
CA VAL A 203 12.77 -8.34 0.34
C VAL A 203 13.39 -8.07 1.70
N LYS A 204 12.56 -7.63 2.65
CA LYS A 204 12.90 -7.47 4.06
C LYS A 204 12.12 -8.45 4.90
N ASP A 205 12.82 -9.29 5.65
CA ASP A 205 12.21 -10.15 6.66
C ASP A 205 12.29 -9.49 8.03
N LEU A 206 11.14 -9.12 8.59
CA LEU A 206 11.05 -8.48 9.91
C LEU A 206 11.29 -9.45 11.08
N MET A 207 11.35 -10.77 10.84
CA MET A 207 11.60 -11.76 11.88
C MET A 207 13.08 -11.99 12.15
N LEU A 208 13.92 -11.90 11.11
CA LEU A 208 15.37 -12.14 11.24
C LEU A 208 16.01 -11.10 12.15
N GLU A 209 15.64 -9.84 12.06
CA GLU A 209 16.18 -8.78 12.91
C GLU A 209 15.82 -8.92 14.39
N ARG A 210 14.65 -9.49 14.71
CA ARG A 210 14.28 -9.78 16.11
C ARG A 210 15.15 -10.89 16.75
N ASN A 211 15.60 -11.85 15.96
CA ASN A 211 16.38 -12.97 16.47
C ASN A 211 17.85 -12.61 16.67
N GLU A 212 18.44 -11.80 15.78
CA GLU A 212 19.83 -11.35 15.86
C GLU A 212 20.13 -10.43 17.06
N ILE A 213 19.09 -9.76 17.62
CA ILE A 213 19.25 -8.84 18.76
C ILE A 213 18.99 -9.54 20.09
N ASN A 214 18.36 -10.73 20.08
CA ASN A 214 18.06 -11.52 21.29
C ASN A 214 19.09 -12.64 21.56
N GLU A 215 20.13 -12.77 20.72
CA GLU A 215 21.34 -13.55 20.96
C GLU A 215 22.49 -12.65 21.48
#